data_34149ccb36e5f2d4b8eb43887bfd4d42
#
_entry.id   34149ccb36e5f2d4b8eb43887bfd4d42
#
_cell.length_a   1.000
_cell.length_b   1.000
_cell.length_c   1.000
_cell.angle_alpha   90.00
_cell.angle_beta   90.00
_cell.angle_gamma   90.00
#
_symmetry.space_group_name_H-M   'P 1'
#
loop_
_entity.id
_entity.type
_entity.pdbx_description
1 polymer ?
#
loop_
_entity_poly.entity_id
_entity_poly.type
_entity_poly.pdbx_seq_one_letter_code
_entity_poly.pdbx_strand_id
1 'polypeptide(L)'
;VECPSDGSFKGLLFSIMLKIDNVLGTNYFRKENPRFLTTDFLMNSVSSILINHVGVLVIDEIERVANDSRRGETLINYLTQLVNQTNVSVVFVGDKSSDNYFINKEYMSRRTLGIELTKLEYNEEFYNFCNHLFKYQFTDKKVGLDSKLLRCLYSLTNGLPSLTVILFIETQKKALLDNIPSISEELFNEVFNEVFTNMKSYIKRDNVINKQKQIIDNQVNIKTQN
;
A
#
# COMPACT_ATOMS: atom_id res chain seq x y z
N VAL A 1 -12.59 -0.40 1.07
CA VAL A 1 -12.86 -1.59 1.94
C VAL A 1 -11.65 -2.50 1.91
N GLU A 2 -11.43 -3.26 2.99
CA GLU A 2 -10.42 -4.30 3.02
C GLU A 2 -10.99 -5.63 2.55
N CYS A 3 -10.16 -6.41 1.86
CA CYS A 3 -10.51 -7.78 1.51
C CYS A 3 -10.63 -8.62 2.80
N PRO A 4 -11.70 -9.43 2.97
CA PRO A 4 -11.84 -10.28 4.14
C PRO A 4 -10.67 -11.26 4.30
N SER A 5 -10.26 -11.54 5.54
CA SER A 5 -9.14 -12.43 5.83
C SER A 5 -9.33 -13.87 5.35
N ASP A 6 -10.59 -14.31 5.20
CA ASP A 6 -10.95 -15.63 4.67
C ASP A 6 -11.12 -15.64 3.14
N GLY A 7 -10.93 -14.49 2.46
CA GLY A 7 -11.13 -14.33 1.03
C GLY A 7 -12.58 -14.53 0.57
N SER A 8 -13.54 -14.44 1.48
CA SER A 8 -14.95 -14.67 1.20
C SER A 8 -15.57 -13.52 0.41
N PHE A 9 -16.09 -13.79 -0.79
CA PHE A 9 -16.82 -12.79 -1.57
C PHE A 9 -18.08 -12.30 -0.83
N LYS A 10 -18.79 -13.18 -0.15
CA LYS A 10 -19.93 -12.81 0.69
C LYS A 10 -19.54 -11.86 1.81
N GLY A 11 -18.40 -12.12 2.46
CA GLY A 11 -17.81 -11.23 3.46
C GLY A 11 -17.47 -9.86 2.88
N LEU A 12 -16.91 -9.81 1.66
CA LEU A 12 -16.61 -8.55 0.98
C LEU A 12 -17.86 -7.73 0.70
N LEU A 13 -18.96 -8.37 0.22
CA LEU A 13 -20.23 -7.69 -0.02
C LEU A 13 -20.78 -7.07 1.27
N PHE A 14 -20.71 -7.78 2.40
CA PHE A 14 -21.09 -7.23 3.70
C PHE A 14 -20.19 -6.07 4.13
N SER A 15 -18.87 -6.15 3.91
CA SER A 15 -17.94 -5.07 4.23
C SER A 15 -18.24 -3.81 3.42
N ILE A 16 -18.62 -3.96 2.15
CA ILE A 16 -19.05 -2.85 1.28
C ILE A 16 -20.31 -2.18 1.86
N MET A 17 -21.35 -2.96 2.17
CA MET A 17 -22.59 -2.43 2.74
C MET A 17 -22.35 -1.69 4.06
N LEU A 18 -21.58 -2.30 4.97
CA LEU A 18 -21.25 -1.70 6.26
C LEU A 18 -20.45 -0.39 6.12
N LYS A 19 -19.51 -0.35 5.15
CA LYS A 19 -18.75 0.88 4.88
C LYS A 19 -19.64 2.00 4.37
N ILE A 20 -20.57 1.69 3.48
CA ILE A 20 -21.56 2.65 2.96
C ILE A 20 -22.47 3.14 4.07
N ASP A 21 -23.00 2.23 4.90
CA ASP A 21 -23.84 2.58 6.06
C ASP A 21 -23.11 3.56 7.00
N ASN A 22 -21.82 3.31 7.28
CA ASN A 22 -21.03 4.17 8.15
C ASN A 22 -20.78 5.57 7.56
N VAL A 23 -20.66 5.68 6.22
CA VAL A 23 -20.41 6.97 5.56
C VAL A 23 -21.69 7.76 5.36
N LEU A 24 -22.79 7.08 4.98
CA LEU A 24 -24.05 7.74 4.64
C LEU A 24 -25.06 7.79 5.81
N GLY A 25 -24.78 7.13 6.93
CA GLY A 25 -25.73 7.01 8.04
C GLY A 25 -26.93 6.15 7.70
N THR A 26 -26.81 5.22 6.76
CA THR A 26 -27.88 4.29 6.34
C THR A 26 -27.86 3.00 7.17
N ASN A 27 -28.77 2.09 6.89
CA ASN A 27 -28.90 0.81 7.59
C ASN A 27 -29.11 -0.37 6.61
N TYR A 28 -28.44 -0.36 5.47
CA TYR A 28 -28.53 -1.45 4.47
C TYR A 28 -28.13 -2.80 5.06
N PHE A 29 -26.99 -2.84 5.78
CA PHE A 29 -26.47 -4.05 6.40
C PHE A 29 -27.41 -4.63 7.46
N ARG A 30 -28.04 -3.79 8.31
CA ARG A 30 -28.89 -4.25 9.41
C ARG A 30 -30.27 -4.74 8.97
N LYS A 31 -30.74 -4.31 7.80
CA LYS A 31 -32.02 -4.77 7.24
C LYS A 31 -31.97 -6.21 6.73
N GLU A 32 -30.74 -6.69 6.47
CA GLU A 32 -30.54 -8.01 5.91
C GLU A 32 -30.11 -9.00 7.00
N ASN A 33 -30.76 -10.19 7.01
CA ASN A 33 -30.34 -11.26 7.93
C ASN A 33 -29.24 -12.12 7.25
N PRO A 34 -27.94 -12.01 7.68
CA PRO A 34 -26.83 -12.63 6.98
C PRO A 34 -26.92 -14.15 6.79
N ARG A 35 -27.67 -14.84 7.66
CA ARG A 35 -27.74 -16.30 7.69
C ARG A 35 -28.51 -16.90 6.53
N PHE A 36 -29.46 -16.16 5.96
CA PHE A 36 -30.38 -16.68 4.95
C PHE A 36 -30.16 -16.11 3.55
N LEU A 37 -29.20 -15.19 3.39
CA LEU A 37 -28.97 -14.55 2.11
C LEU A 37 -28.02 -15.37 1.21
N THR A 38 -28.46 -15.57 -0.02
CA THR A 38 -27.59 -16.12 -1.07
C THR A 38 -26.58 -15.05 -1.54
N THR A 39 -25.46 -15.49 -2.10
CA THR A 39 -24.47 -14.58 -2.68
C THR A 39 -25.07 -13.73 -3.80
N ASP A 40 -25.93 -14.32 -4.64
CA ASP A 40 -26.58 -13.61 -5.76
C ASP A 40 -27.53 -12.53 -5.28
N PHE A 41 -28.31 -12.80 -4.23
CA PHE A 41 -29.16 -11.77 -3.63
C PHE A 41 -28.35 -10.59 -3.09
N LEU A 42 -27.30 -10.90 -2.34
CA LEU A 42 -26.39 -9.87 -1.81
C LEU A 42 -25.74 -9.07 -2.92
N MET A 43 -25.30 -9.73 -4.00
CA MET A 43 -24.71 -9.08 -5.14
C MET A 43 -25.66 -8.08 -5.79
N ASN A 44 -26.91 -8.46 -5.98
CA ASN A 44 -27.92 -7.55 -6.53
C ASN A 44 -28.22 -6.37 -5.61
N SER A 45 -28.30 -6.62 -4.29
CA SER A 45 -28.48 -5.55 -3.29
C SER A 45 -27.30 -4.59 -3.29
N VAL A 46 -26.08 -5.10 -3.25
CA VAL A 46 -24.85 -4.28 -3.28
C VAL A 46 -24.74 -3.53 -4.61
N SER A 47 -25.05 -4.17 -5.75
CA SER A 47 -25.04 -3.52 -7.06
C SER A 47 -25.97 -2.31 -7.08
N SER A 48 -27.20 -2.44 -6.57
CA SER A 48 -28.13 -1.32 -6.48
C SER A 48 -27.62 -0.18 -5.61
N ILE A 49 -26.97 -0.49 -4.50
CA ILE A 49 -26.37 0.50 -3.60
C ILE A 49 -25.20 1.20 -4.29
N LEU A 50 -24.31 0.43 -4.93
CA LEU A 50 -23.12 0.97 -5.62
C LEU A 50 -23.51 1.94 -6.74
N ILE A 51 -24.46 1.58 -7.58
CA ILE A 51 -24.94 2.43 -8.70
C ILE A 51 -25.40 3.80 -8.19
N ASN A 52 -26.03 3.84 -7.02
CA ASN A 52 -26.61 5.08 -6.51
C ASN A 52 -25.66 5.93 -5.69
N HIS A 53 -24.57 5.35 -5.14
CA HIS A 53 -23.79 6.02 -4.11
C HIS A 53 -22.27 5.99 -4.33
N VAL A 54 -21.74 5.16 -5.25
CA VAL A 54 -20.30 4.91 -5.34
C VAL A 54 -19.79 5.13 -6.76
N GLY A 55 -18.86 6.05 -6.94
CA GLY A 55 -18.16 6.24 -8.22
C GLY A 55 -16.96 5.31 -8.39
N VAL A 56 -16.22 5.05 -7.30
CA VAL A 56 -15.05 4.18 -7.30
C VAL A 56 -15.06 3.31 -6.04
N LEU A 57 -14.85 2.00 -6.23
CA LEU A 57 -14.69 1.03 -5.15
C LEU A 57 -13.21 0.65 -5.02
N VAL A 58 -12.59 0.99 -3.89
CA VAL A 58 -11.22 0.58 -3.58
C VAL A 58 -11.25 -0.65 -2.68
N ILE A 59 -10.60 -1.73 -3.12
CA ILE A 59 -10.45 -2.99 -2.36
C ILE A 59 -8.99 -3.14 -2.02
N ASP A 60 -8.69 -3.05 -0.73
CA ASP A 60 -7.34 -3.16 -0.17
C ASP A 60 -7.06 -4.58 0.32
N GLU A 61 -5.77 -4.92 0.46
CA GLU A 61 -5.30 -6.24 0.92
C GLU A 61 -5.77 -7.40 0.01
N ILE A 62 -5.77 -7.20 -1.30
CA ILE A 62 -6.27 -8.22 -2.25
C ILE A 62 -5.43 -9.49 -2.23
N GLU A 63 -4.19 -9.46 -1.75
CA GLU A 63 -3.32 -10.63 -1.56
C GLU A 63 -3.88 -11.65 -0.57
N ARG A 64 -4.81 -11.28 0.32
CA ARG A 64 -5.51 -12.23 1.21
C ARG A 64 -6.23 -13.32 0.44
N VAL A 65 -6.63 -13.04 -0.78
CA VAL A 65 -7.24 -14.02 -1.70
C VAL A 65 -6.20 -14.72 -2.54
N ALA A 66 -5.02 -14.10 -2.71
CA ALA A 66 -3.95 -14.57 -3.58
C ALA A 66 -3.37 -15.93 -3.14
N ASN A 67 -3.45 -16.25 -1.87
CA ASN A 67 -2.91 -17.49 -1.32
C ASN A 67 -3.78 -18.75 -1.60
N ASP A 68 -5.00 -18.58 -2.12
CA ASP A 68 -5.89 -19.68 -2.54
C ASP A 68 -6.35 -19.44 -3.99
N SER A 69 -5.73 -20.16 -4.92
CA SER A 69 -5.97 -20.01 -6.36
C SER A 69 -7.44 -20.18 -6.77
N ARG A 70 -8.18 -21.09 -6.12
CA ARG A 70 -9.61 -21.32 -6.41
C ARG A 70 -10.49 -20.17 -5.91
N ARG A 71 -10.25 -19.70 -4.69
CA ARG A 71 -11.00 -18.58 -4.10
C ARG A 71 -10.71 -17.29 -4.83
N GLY A 72 -9.44 -17.04 -5.18
CA GLY A 72 -9.03 -15.88 -5.96
C GLY A 72 -9.74 -15.81 -7.30
N GLU A 73 -9.80 -16.92 -8.03
CA GLU A 73 -10.51 -16.97 -9.31
C GLU A 73 -12.01 -16.70 -9.16
N THR A 74 -12.63 -17.30 -8.17
CA THR A 74 -14.05 -17.10 -7.88
C THR A 74 -14.32 -15.63 -7.53
N LEU A 75 -13.51 -15.02 -6.67
CA LEU A 75 -13.63 -13.61 -6.28
C LEU A 75 -13.52 -12.68 -7.50
N ILE A 76 -12.48 -12.88 -8.32
CA ILE A 76 -12.27 -12.05 -9.52
C ILE A 76 -13.44 -12.17 -10.50
N ASN A 77 -14.00 -13.37 -10.67
CA ASN A 77 -15.17 -13.55 -11.52
C ASN A 77 -16.41 -12.79 -10.98
N TYR A 78 -16.65 -12.86 -9.67
CA TYR A 78 -17.73 -12.09 -9.04
C TYR A 78 -17.50 -10.57 -9.12
N LEU A 79 -16.26 -10.11 -8.91
CA LEU A 79 -15.94 -8.69 -9.05
C LEU A 79 -16.08 -8.21 -10.49
N THR A 80 -15.71 -9.03 -11.48
CA THR A 80 -15.94 -8.73 -12.90
C THR A 80 -17.44 -8.61 -13.20
N GLN A 81 -18.24 -9.51 -12.64
CA GLN A 81 -19.70 -9.42 -12.76
C GLN A 81 -20.27 -8.15 -12.11
N LEU A 82 -19.77 -7.81 -10.91
CA LEU A 82 -20.17 -6.59 -10.19
C LEU A 82 -19.86 -5.33 -11.01
N VAL A 83 -18.66 -5.24 -11.57
CA VAL A 83 -18.26 -4.12 -12.46
C VAL A 83 -19.18 -4.04 -13.68
N ASN A 84 -19.45 -5.17 -14.34
CA ASN A 84 -20.33 -5.20 -15.52
C ASN A 84 -21.76 -4.79 -15.19
N GLN A 85 -22.27 -5.10 -13.99
CA GLN A 85 -23.62 -4.75 -13.56
C GLN A 85 -23.75 -3.29 -13.15
N THR A 86 -22.69 -2.71 -12.58
CA THR A 86 -22.76 -1.40 -11.92
C THR A 86 -22.07 -0.28 -12.70
N ASN A 87 -21.17 -0.59 -13.63
CA ASN A 87 -20.22 0.36 -14.24
C ASN A 87 -19.36 1.14 -13.21
N VAL A 88 -19.27 0.66 -11.97
CA VAL A 88 -18.43 1.25 -10.93
C VAL A 88 -16.98 0.83 -11.20
N SER A 89 -16.07 1.78 -11.23
CA SER A 89 -14.63 1.49 -11.32
C SER A 89 -14.14 0.80 -10.05
N VAL A 90 -13.33 -0.26 -10.19
CA VAL A 90 -12.73 -0.97 -9.06
C VAL A 90 -11.22 -0.79 -9.10
N VAL A 91 -10.66 -0.38 -7.96
CA VAL A 91 -9.21 -0.27 -7.74
C VAL A 91 -8.81 -1.35 -6.74
N PHE A 92 -7.87 -2.20 -7.13
CA PHE A 92 -7.26 -3.19 -6.26
C PHE A 92 -5.96 -2.66 -5.71
N VAL A 93 -5.76 -2.77 -4.40
CA VAL A 93 -4.54 -2.44 -3.70
C VAL A 93 -4.04 -3.71 -3.00
N GLY A 94 -2.76 -4.00 -3.14
CA GLY A 94 -2.17 -5.20 -2.55
C GLY A 94 -0.67 -5.26 -2.76
N ASP A 95 -0.07 -6.30 -2.22
CA ASP A 95 1.35 -6.56 -2.41
C ASP A 95 1.66 -7.26 -3.76
N LYS A 96 2.94 -7.44 -4.04
CA LYS A 96 3.42 -8.04 -5.29
C LYS A 96 2.95 -9.49 -5.52
N SER A 97 2.55 -10.21 -4.48
CA SER A 97 2.04 -11.58 -4.63
C SER A 97 0.70 -11.62 -5.39
N SER A 98 -0.04 -10.52 -5.35
CA SER A 98 -1.32 -10.36 -6.05
C SER A 98 -1.18 -10.21 -7.57
N ASP A 99 -0.01 -9.86 -8.10
CA ASP A 99 0.24 -9.67 -9.54
C ASP A 99 -0.16 -10.90 -10.37
N ASN A 100 0.08 -12.10 -9.83
CA ASN A 100 -0.22 -13.36 -10.51
C ASN A 100 -1.69 -13.51 -10.92
N TYR A 101 -2.62 -12.85 -10.21
CA TYR A 101 -4.06 -12.89 -10.55
C TYR A 101 -4.42 -12.01 -11.73
N PHE A 102 -3.68 -10.93 -11.92
CA PHE A 102 -3.97 -9.93 -12.94
C PHE A 102 -3.15 -10.15 -14.21
N ILE A 103 -1.87 -10.49 -14.08
CA ILE A 103 -0.93 -10.62 -15.19
C ILE A 103 -1.14 -11.92 -15.96
N ASN A 104 -1.39 -13.04 -15.27
CA ASN A 104 -1.47 -14.37 -15.86
C ASN A 104 -2.82 -14.67 -16.56
N LYS A 105 -3.79 -13.76 -16.50
CA LYS A 105 -5.08 -13.93 -17.15
C LYS A 105 -5.26 -12.88 -18.24
N GLU A 106 -5.17 -13.30 -19.52
CA GLU A 106 -5.24 -12.43 -20.68
C GLU A 106 -6.46 -11.50 -20.69
N TYR A 107 -7.62 -11.99 -20.23
CA TYR A 107 -8.85 -11.19 -20.16
C TYR A 107 -8.79 -10.11 -19.07
N MET A 108 -8.01 -10.30 -18.00
CA MET A 108 -7.82 -9.32 -16.94
C MET A 108 -6.78 -8.28 -17.34
N SER A 109 -5.66 -8.71 -17.94
CA SER A 109 -4.59 -7.80 -18.36
C SER A 109 -5.05 -6.78 -19.41
N ARG A 110 -6.07 -7.10 -20.19
CA ARG A 110 -6.69 -6.15 -21.14
C ARG A 110 -7.65 -5.14 -20.48
N ARG A 111 -8.10 -5.39 -19.26
CA ARG A 111 -9.11 -4.57 -18.55
C ARG A 111 -8.56 -3.83 -17.34
N THR A 112 -7.33 -4.09 -16.96
CA THR A 112 -6.69 -3.49 -15.81
C THR A 112 -5.48 -2.66 -16.22
N LEU A 113 -5.30 -1.53 -15.52
CA LEU A 113 -4.07 -0.76 -15.56
C LEU A 113 -3.36 -1.01 -14.24
N GLY A 114 -2.14 -1.53 -14.31
CA GLY A 114 -1.30 -1.77 -13.13
C GLY A 114 -0.38 -0.58 -12.88
N ILE A 115 -0.26 -0.18 -11.62
CA ILE A 115 0.73 0.79 -11.16
C ILE A 115 1.50 0.14 -10.01
N GLU A 116 2.81 -0.03 -10.18
CA GLU A 116 3.69 -0.49 -9.12
C GLU A 116 4.24 0.72 -8.35
N LEU A 117 3.96 0.76 -7.04
CA LEU A 117 4.56 1.75 -6.14
C LEU A 117 5.91 1.21 -5.66
N THR A 118 6.98 1.71 -6.25
CA THR A 118 8.36 1.35 -5.88
C THR A 118 8.90 2.29 -4.80
N LYS A 119 10.03 1.90 -4.21
CA LYS A 119 10.80 2.83 -3.37
C LYS A 119 11.25 4.04 -4.20
N LEU A 120 11.32 5.18 -3.54
CA LEU A 120 11.84 6.40 -4.16
C LEU A 120 13.37 6.28 -4.35
N GLU A 121 13.85 6.71 -5.49
CA GLU A 121 15.28 6.81 -5.73
C GLU A 121 15.85 8.07 -5.07
N TYR A 122 17.20 8.11 -4.88
CA TYR A 122 17.87 9.31 -4.35
C TYR A 122 17.93 10.41 -5.42
N ASN A 123 16.79 11.06 -5.63
CA ASN A 123 16.58 12.09 -6.64
C ASN A 123 15.66 13.19 -6.10
N GLU A 124 15.15 14.05 -6.99
CA GLU A 124 14.25 15.15 -6.66
C GLU A 124 12.93 14.68 -6.02
N GLU A 125 12.41 13.49 -6.38
CA GLU A 125 11.17 12.97 -5.80
C GLU A 125 11.35 12.65 -4.31
N PHE A 126 12.46 11.99 -3.94
CA PHE A 126 12.77 11.71 -2.53
C PHE A 126 13.01 13.01 -1.75
N TYR A 127 13.72 13.98 -2.36
CA TYR A 127 13.90 15.29 -1.75
C TYR A 127 12.56 15.98 -1.49
N ASN A 128 11.68 16.03 -2.49
CA ASN A 128 10.36 16.67 -2.37
C ASN A 128 9.50 15.98 -1.32
N PHE A 129 9.53 14.65 -1.25
CA PHE A 129 8.86 13.87 -0.23
C PHE A 129 9.36 14.21 1.17
N CYS A 130 10.67 14.17 1.41
CA CYS A 130 11.27 14.51 2.70
C CYS A 130 11.04 15.99 3.05
N ASN A 131 11.13 16.90 2.08
CA ASN A 131 10.90 18.33 2.30
C ASN A 131 9.45 18.61 2.73
N HIS A 132 8.48 17.87 2.20
CA HIS A 132 7.10 17.93 2.69
C HIS A 132 6.98 17.40 4.11
N LEU A 133 7.63 16.28 4.42
CA LEU A 133 7.61 15.68 5.75
C LEU A 133 8.19 16.64 6.80
N PHE A 134 9.28 17.36 6.46
CA PHE A 134 9.94 18.33 7.35
C PHE A 134 9.08 19.56 7.70
N LYS A 135 7.97 19.81 7.00
CA LYS A 135 6.99 20.84 7.38
C LYS A 135 6.21 20.46 8.65
N TYR A 136 6.14 19.16 8.97
CA TYR A 136 5.39 18.61 10.12
C TYR A 136 6.34 18.30 11.29
N GLN A 137 7.16 19.27 11.70
CA GLN A 137 8.01 19.17 12.88
C GLN A 137 7.31 19.74 14.10
N PHE A 138 7.37 19.00 15.20
CA PHE A 138 6.80 19.37 16.50
C PHE A 138 7.87 19.55 17.58
N THR A 139 9.16 19.52 17.20
CA THR A 139 10.29 19.84 18.08
C THR A 139 10.38 21.35 18.36
N ASP A 140 11.01 21.74 19.45
CA ASP A 140 11.13 23.13 19.89
C ASP A 140 11.77 24.02 18.81
N LYS A 141 12.81 23.49 18.17
CA LYS A 141 13.49 24.15 17.05
C LYS A 141 13.29 23.36 15.79
N LYS A 142 12.66 23.98 14.80
CA LYS A 142 12.51 23.40 13.46
C LYS A 142 13.81 23.54 12.68
N VAL A 143 14.23 22.45 12.02
CA VAL A 143 15.40 22.44 11.14
C VAL A 143 14.96 22.31 9.68
N GLY A 144 15.69 22.95 8.78
CA GLY A 144 15.52 22.75 7.34
C GLY A 144 16.14 21.42 6.90
N LEU A 145 15.60 20.83 5.84
CA LEU A 145 16.16 19.64 5.22
C LEU A 145 17.42 20.03 4.43
N ASP A 146 18.58 19.70 4.95
CA ASP A 146 19.85 19.87 4.25
C ASP A 146 20.29 18.57 3.56
N SER A 147 21.39 18.64 2.81
CA SER A 147 21.91 17.49 2.06
C SER A 147 22.47 16.37 2.96
N LYS A 148 22.82 16.67 4.22
CA LYS A 148 23.33 15.68 5.18
C LYS A 148 22.14 14.88 5.73
N LEU A 149 21.11 15.56 6.23
CA LEU A 149 19.89 14.92 6.72
C LEU A 149 19.21 14.10 5.62
N LEU A 150 19.15 14.62 4.38
CA LEU A 150 18.59 13.88 3.26
C LEU A 150 19.35 12.58 2.97
N ARG A 151 20.68 12.63 2.93
CA ARG A 151 21.52 11.44 2.75
C ARG A 151 21.38 10.45 3.90
N CYS A 152 21.34 10.94 5.14
CA CYS A 152 21.13 10.11 6.31
C CYS A 152 19.79 9.36 6.20
N LEU A 153 18.69 10.06 5.96
CA LEU A 153 17.37 9.44 5.78
C LEU A 153 17.39 8.39 4.67
N TYR A 154 17.95 8.71 3.51
CA TYR A 154 18.01 7.75 2.41
C TYR A 154 18.83 6.51 2.77
N SER A 155 19.99 6.68 3.41
CA SER A 155 20.86 5.56 3.82
C SER A 155 20.20 4.62 4.82
N LEU A 156 19.35 5.15 5.72
CA LEU A 156 18.64 4.41 6.73
C LEU A 156 17.37 3.74 6.19
N THR A 157 16.70 4.36 5.22
CA THR A 157 15.37 3.91 4.75
C THR A 157 15.39 3.30 3.36
N ASN A 158 16.49 3.42 2.63
CA ASN A 158 16.63 2.98 1.23
C ASN A 158 15.52 3.54 0.32
N GLY A 159 15.02 4.73 0.63
CA GLY A 159 13.96 5.40 -0.13
C GLY A 159 12.57 4.81 0.08
N LEU A 160 12.34 3.93 1.06
CA LEU A 160 11.01 3.40 1.38
C LEU A 160 10.18 4.49 2.08
N PRO A 161 9.08 4.98 1.46
CA PRO A 161 8.30 6.09 2.02
C PRO A 161 7.74 5.79 3.41
N SER A 162 7.17 4.61 3.61
CA SER A 162 6.62 4.19 4.91
C SER A 162 7.67 4.20 6.02
N LEU A 163 8.86 3.66 5.74
CA LEU A 163 9.95 3.62 6.69
C LEU A 163 10.48 5.02 7.00
N THR A 164 10.56 5.89 5.98
CA THR A 164 10.98 7.29 6.14
C THR A 164 10.02 8.06 7.06
N VAL A 165 8.71 7.88 6.86
CA VAL A 165 7.68 8.51 7.71
C VAL A 165 7.78 8.01 9.16
N ILE A 166 7.86 6.69 9.36
CA ILE A 166 7.92 6.11 10.71
C ILE A 166 9.20 6.56 11.41
N LEU A 167 10.35 6.53 10.74
CA LEU A 167 11.62 7.00 11.31
C LEU A 167 11.53 8.48 11.72
N PHE A 168 10.93 9.31 10.87
CA PHE A 168 10.75 10.73 11.16
C PHE A 168 9.84 10.97 12.38
N ILE A 169 8.74 10.20 12.51
CA ILE A 169 7.82 10.28 13.64
C ILE A 169 8.51 9.83 14.93
N GLU A 170 9.17 8.66 14.92
CA GLU A 170 9.82 8.11 16.11
C GLU A 170 10.99 8.99 16.58
N THR A 171 11.71 9.61 15.62
CA THR A 171 12.77 10.58 15.94
C THR A 171 12.22 11.81 16.68
N GLN A 172 11.06 12.33 16.25
CA GLN A 172 10.42 13.45 16.93
C GLN A 172 9.90 13.05 18.32
N LYS A 173 9.29 11.87 18.45
CA LYS A 173 8.86 11.35 19.74
C LYS A 173 10.03 11.26 20.72
N LYS A 174 11.16 10.71 20.29
CA LYS A 174 12.37 10.64 21.14
C LYS A 174 12.88 12.03 21.46
N ALA A 175 12.95 12.93 20.52
CA ALA A 175 13.36 14.32 20.76
C ALA A 175 12.52 14.98 21.86
N LEU A 176 11.20 14.82 21.81
CA LEU A 176 10.29 15.37 22.80
C LEU A 176 10.43 14.72 24.17
N LEU A 177 10.60 13.41 24.25
CA LEU A 177 10.76 12.67 25.50
C LEU A 177 12.08 12.99 26.20
N ASP A 178 13.16 13.13 25.44
CA ASP A 178 14.52 13.36 25.95
C ASP A 178 14.87 14.88 26.03
N ASN A 179 13.89 15.77 25.77
CA ASN A 179 14.07 17.22 25.71
C ASN A 179 15.20 17.68 24.75
N ILE A 180 15.34 16.96 23.62
CA ILE A 180 16.26 17.33 22.56
C ILE A 180 15.59 18.41 21.70
N PRO A 181 16.20 19.59 21.49
CA PRO A 181 15.51 20.73 20.93
C PRO A 181 15.20 20.61 19.44
N SER A 182 15.93 19.76 18.71
CA SER A 182 15.81 19.66 17.25
C SER A 182 16.22 18.28 16.74
N ILE A 183 15.74 17.95 15.55
CA ILE A 183 16.15 16.75 14.80
C ILE A 183 17.60 16.89 14.33
N SER A 184 18.39 15.81 14.40
CA SER A 184 19.74 15.74 13.89
C SER A 184 20.02 14.38 13.23
N GLU A 185 21.14 14.30 12.53
CA GLU A 185 21.62 13.05 11.90
C GLU A 185 21.92 11.97 12.94
N GLU A 186 22.52 12.36 14.05
CA GLU A 186 22.83 11.46 15.18
C GLU A 186 21.55 10.88 15.77
N LEU A 187 20.54 11.71 15.94
CA LEU A 187 19.26 11.28 16.49
C LEU A 187 18.52 10.31 15.56
N PHE A 188 18.56 10.54 14.23
CA PHE A 188 18.02 9.57 13.26
C PHE A 188 18.73 8.21 13.36
N ASN A 189 20.05 8.21 13.44
CA ASN A 189 20.86 6.98 13.58
C ASN A 189 20.53 6.24 14.88
N GLU A 190 20.43 6.95 15.99
CA GLU A 190 20.11 6.40 17.30
C GLU A 190 18.72 5.72 17.28
N VAL A 191 17.69 6.44 16.87
CA VAL A 191 16.32 5.92 16.77
C VAL A 191 16.23 4.74 15.80
N PHE A 192 16.88 4.83 14.65
CA PHE A 192 16.91 3.70 13.72
C PHE A 192 17.50 2.45 14.35
N ASN A 193 18.57 2.61 15.13
CA ASN A 193 19.21 1.50 15.81
C ASN A 193 18.38 0.88 16.93
N GLU A 194 17.60 1.68 17.62
CA GLU A 194 16.72 1.23 18.72
C GLU A 194 15.43 0.58 18.20
N VAL A 195 14.74 1.25 17.29
CA VAL A 195 13.37 0.88 16.90
C VAL A 195 13.34 -0.14 15.75
N PHE A 196 14.29 -0.04 14.81
CA PHE A 196 14.25 -0.83 13.55
C PHE A 196 15.19 -2.02 13.53
N THR A 197 15.44 -2.66 14.67
CA THR A 197 16.36 -3.80 14.78
C THR A 197 16.03 -4.93 13.79
N ASN A 198 14.75 -5.26 13.60
CA ASN A 198 14.29 -6.30 12.68
C ASN A 198 14.36 -5.88 11.20
N MET A 199 14.28 -4.59 10.90
CA MET A 199 14.32 -4.06 9.53
C MET A 199 15.74 -3.94 8.97
N LYS A 200 16.76 -3.88 9.82
CA LYS A 200 18.18 -3.79 9.40
C LYS A 200 18.61 -4.91 8.46
N SER A 201 18.14 -6.12 8.73
CA SER A 201 18.45 -7.30 7.90
C SER A 201 17.76 -7.22 6.53
N TYR A 202 16.55 -6.69 6.48
CA TYR A 202 15.78 -6.51 5.26
C TYR A 202 16.42 -5.46 4.34
N ILE A 203 16.73 -4.28 4.88
CA ILE A 203 17.36 -3.18 4.13
C ILE A 203 18.73 -3.57 3.59
N LYS A 204 19.55 -4.29 4.39
CA LYS A 204 20.84 -4.81 3.95
C LYS A 204 20.71 -5.81 2.80
N ARG A 205 19.74 -6.74 2.86
CA ARG A 205 19.49 -7.71 1.78
C ARG A 205 19.06 -7.02 0.49
N ASP A 206 18.17 -6.06 0.57
CA ASP A 206 17.67 -5.31 -0.58
C ASP A 206 18.81 -4.52 -1.28
N ASN A 207 19.69 -3.91 -0.49
CA ASN A 207 20.89 -3.23 -1.00
C ASN A 207 21.88 -4.16 -1.70
N VAL A 208 22.04 -5.39 -1.23
CA VAL A 208 22.92 -6.40 -1.85
C VAL A 208 22.30 -6.88 -3.18
N ILE A 209 21.01 -7.19 -3.18
CA ILE A 209 20.30 -7.63 -4.39
C ILE A 209 20.31 -6.55 -5.48
N ASN A 210 20.13 -5.28 -5.11
CA ASN A 210 20.12 -4.18 -6.07
C ASN A 210 21.52 -3.91 -6.65
N LYS A 211 22.58 -4.03 -5.84
CA LYS A 211 23.96 -3.97 -6.35
C LYS A 211 24.28 -5.10 -7.34
N GLN A 212 23.79 -6.31 -7.06
CA GLN A 212 23.96 -7.44 -7.98
C GLN A 212 23.20 -7.26 -9.30
N LYS A 213 21.96 -6.75 -9.23
CA LYS A 213 21.18 -6.41 -10.44
C LYS A 213 21.90 -5.36 -11.30
N GLN A 214 22.38 -4.27 -10.70
CA GLN A 214 23.14 -3.25 -11.45
C GLN A 214 24.41 -3.78 -12.11
N ILE A 215 25.11 -4.73 -11.47
CA ILE A 215 26.30 -5.37 -12.05
C ILE A 215 25.90 -6.23 -13.26
N ILE A 216 24.80 -6.98 -13.15
CA ILE A 216 24.29 -7.84 -14.24
C ILE A 216 23.83 -6.99 -15.42
N ASP A 217 23.05 -5.94 -15.16
CA ASP A 217 22.55 -5.03 -16.20
C ASP A 217 23.69 -4.32 -16.93
N ASN A 218 24.73 -3.90 -16.20
CA ASN A 218 25.93 -3.32 -16.81
C ASN A 218 26.70 -4.35 -17.68
N GLN A 219 26.77 -5.62 -17.26
CA GLN A 219 27.42 -6.68 -18.03
C GLN A 219 26.64 -7.07 -19.30
N VAL A 220 25.30 -7.02 -19.24
CA VAL A 220 24.43 -7.26 -20.41
C VAL A 220 24.57 -6.12 -21.41
N ASN A 221 24.56 -4.86 -20.95
CA ASN A 221 24.72 -3.70 -21.83
C ASN A 221 26.08 -3.64 -22.54
N ILE A 222 27.15 -4.13 -21.93
CA ILE A 222 28.48 -4.22 -22.55
C ILE A 222 28.50 -5.31 -23.64
N LYS A 223 27.75 -6.42 -23.47
CA LYS A 223 27.66 -7.51 -24.46
C LYS A 223 26.78 -7.19 -25.66
N THR A 224 25.90 -6.23 -25.55
CA THR A 224 25.01 -5.79 -26.66
C THR A 224 25.61 -4.65 -27.50
N GLN A 225 26.74 -4.09 -27.10
CA GLN A 225 27.46 -3.03 -27.84
C GLN A 225 28.70 -3.54 -28.61
N ASN A 226 29.01 -4.84 -28.52
CA ASN A 226 30.04 -5.53 -29.31
C ASN A 226 29.38 -6.53 -30.25
#